data_3492b5d9140dd454eefef0f8cdefea13
#
_entry.id   3492b5d9140dd454eefef0f8cdefea13
#
_cell.length_a   1.000
_cell.length_b   1.000
_cell.length_c   1.000
_cell.angle_alpha   90.00
_cell.angle_beta   90.00
_cell.angle_gamma   90.00
#
_symmetry.space_group_name_H-M   'P 1'
#
loop_
_entity.id
_entity.type
_entity.pdbx_description
1 polymer ?
#
loop_
_entity_poly.entity_id
_entity_poly.type
_entity_poly.pdbx_seq_one_letter_code
_entity_poly.pdbx_strand_id
1 'polypeptide(L)'
;FEACPLNLAPTSSTTATLAMGDALAVACMHAKGFTKEDFARSHPGGALGRKLLTHVKDVMRTGEEVPVVLSGTTVLEATREITKKHIGMTAVVDGDKKVLGIFTEGDLRRLIEQRGDIRGVKIDEVMTRTPATIEPEAMAASAAKIIDERMINQLLVIDGERHLVGALHIHDLMTSKVI
;
A
#
# COMPACT_ATOMS: atom_id res chain seq x y z
N PHE A 1 -36.91 14.12 35.27
CA PHE A 1 -36.07 13.97 36.49
C PHE A 1 -34.66 13.62 36.12
N GLU A 2 -33.70 14.25 36.80
CA GLU A 2 -32.31 13.92 36.67
C GLU A 2 -32.01 12.62 37.42
N ALA A 3 -30.98 11.83 36.97
CA ALA A 3 -30.57 10.62 37.64
C ALA A 3 -29.77 10.90 38.95
N CYS A 4 -29.38 12.15 39.18
CA CYS A 4 -28.73 12.58 40.41
C CYS A 4 -29.67 12.39 41.59
N PRO A 5 -29.25 11.78 42.71
CA PRO A 5 -30.13 11.59 43.88
C PRO A 5 -30.74 12.86 44.44
N LEU A 6 -30.06 14.00 44.27
CA LEU A 6 -30.55 15.32 44.66
C LEU A 6 -31.34 16.05 43.55
N ASN A 7 -31.46 15.43 42.40
CA ASN A 7 -32.10 16.00 41.20
C ASN A 7 -31.56 17.41 40.79
N LEU A 8 -30.27 17.68 41.11
CA LEU A 8 -29.63 18.96 40.88
C LEU A 8 -28.58 18.91 39.75
N ALA A 9 -27.80 17.83 39.70
CA ALA A 9 -26.76 17.70 38.67
C ALA A 9 -27.37 17.24 37.34
N PRO A 10 -27.04 17.88 36.22
CA PRO A 10 -27.53 17.46 34.90
C PRO A 10 -26.89 16.09 34.53
N THR A 11 -27.71 15.09 34.35
CA THR A 11 -27.38 13.72 34.04
C THR A 11 -28.27 13.17 32.89
N SER A 12 -29.53 12.94 33.17
CA SER A 12 -30.50 12.48 32.16
C SER A 12 -30.68 13.53 31.06
N SER A 13 -30.73 14.80 31.43
CA SER A 13 -30.85 15.92 30.47
C SER A 13 -29.63 16.04 29.54
N THR A 14 -28.42 15.91 30.07
CA THR A 14 -27.22 15.98 29.26
C THR A 14 -27.10 14.76 28.32
N THR A 15 -27.42 13.56 28.79
CA THR A 15 -27.49 12.37 27.96
C THR A 15 -28.49 12.50 26.83
N ALA A 16 -29.70 12.97 27.13
CA ALA A 16 -30.73 13.21 26.12
C ALA A 16 -30.30 14.27 25.09
N THR A 17 -29.65 15.33 25.55
CA THR A 17 -29.18 16.42 24.66
C THR A 17 -28.09 15.90 23.74
N LEU A 18 -27.13 15.11 24.22
CA LEU A 18 -26.09 14.48 23.38
C LEU A 18 -26.71 13.54 22.34
N ALA A 19 -27.60 12.65 22.75
CA ALA A 19 -28.27 11.72 21.84
C ALA A 19 -29.08 12.46 20.76
N MET A 20 -29.76 13.55 21.12
CA MET A 20 -30.49 14.38 20.17
C MET A 20 -29.54 15.11 19.22
N GLY A 21 -28.42 15.63 19.72
CA GLY A 21 -27.39 16.29 18.92
C GLY A 21 -26.79 15.34 17.89
N ASP A 22 -26.44 14.13 18.31
CA ASP A 22 -25.90 13.09 17.43
C ASP A 22 -26.92 12.68 16.35
N ALA A 23 -28.16 12.45 16.75
CA ALA A 23 -29.25 12.12 15.81
C ALA A 23 -29.44 13.22 14.75
N LEU A 24 -29.43 14.50 15.18
CA LEU A 24 -29.53 15.63 14.28
C LEU A 24 -28.35 15.76 13.34
N ALA A 25 -27.15 15.56 13.86
CA ALA A 25 -25.91 15.56 13.05
C ALA A 25 -25.93 14.46 11.97
N VAL A 26 -26.33 13.25 12.34
CA VAL A 26 -26.45 12.12 11.38
C VAL A 26 -27.53 12.40 10.33
N ALA A 27 -28.68 12.94 10.74
CA ALA A 27 -29.75 13.32 9.81
C ALA A 27 -29.30 14.42 8.83
N CYS A 28 -28.55 15.43 9.31
CA CYS A 28 -27.96 16.46 8.46
C CYS A 28 -26.90 15.91 7.50
N MET A 29 -26.05 15.00 7.96
CA MET A 29 -25.07 14.30 7.10
C MET A 29 -25.77 13.57 5.95
N HIS A 30 -26.82 12.81 6.28
CA HIS A 30 -27.58 12.08 5.29
C HIS A 30 -28.31 13.02 4.29
N ALA A 31 -28.95 14.07 4.79
CA ALA A 31 -29.65 15.05 3.95
C ALA A 31 -28.71 15.81 3.00
N LYS A 32 -27.44 16.03 3.39
CA LYS A 32 -26.42 16.70 2.58
C LYS A 32 -25.64 15.75 1.67
N GLY A 33 -25.90 14.44 1.71
CA GLY A 33 -25.12 13.45 0.99
C GLY A 33 -23.65 13.42 1.41
N PHE A 34 -23.35 13.73 2.68
CA PHE A 34 -21.97 13.81 3.20
C PHE A 34 -21.30 12.43 3.17
N THR A 35 -20.14 12.37 2.53
CA THR A 35 -19.41 11.13 2.26
C THR A 35 -18.25 10.92 3.25
N LYS A 36 -17.63 9.72 3.19
CA LYS A 36 -16.40 9.43 3.94
C LYS A 36 -15.25 10.31 3.46
N GLU A 37 -15.22 10.63 2.19
CA GLU A 37 -14.23 11.49 1.53
C GLU A 37 -14.37 12.94 2.04
N ASP A 38 -15.59 13.43 2.24
CA ASP A 38 -15.84 14.76 2.82
C ASP A 38 -15.37 14.82 4.28
N PHE A 39 -15.61 13.74 5.04
CA PHE A 39 -15.09 13.62 6.41
C PHE A 39 -13.57 13.63 6.43
N ALA A 40 -12.94 12.84 5.57
CA ALA A 40 -11.49 12.77 5.44
C ALA A 40 -10.86 14.12 5.08
N ARG A 41 -11.47 14.87 4.14
CA ARG A 41 -11.03 16.23 3.78
C ARG A 41 -11.13 17.22 4.96
N SER A 42 -12.13 17.05 5.81
CA SER A 42 -12.30 17.88 7.01
C SER A 42 -11.29 17.52 8.12
N HIS A 43 -10.73 16.29 8.10
CA HIS A 43 -9.80 15.77 9.09
C HIS A 43 -8.55 15.12 8.46
N PRO A 44 -7.79 15.84 7.60
CA PRO A 44 -6.73 15.24 6.78
C PRO A 44 -5.58 14.65 7.61
N GLY A 45 -5.29 15.20 8.77
CA GLY A 45 -4.23 14.73 9.68
C GLY A 45 -4.61 13.53 10.53
N GLY A 46 -5.87 13.11 10.54
CA GLY A 46 -6.34 11.94 11.30
C GLY A 46 -5.99 10.61 10.61
N ALA A 47 -6.00 9.52 11.36
CA ALA A 47 -5.77 8.16 10.82
C ALA A 47 -6.76 7.82 9.69
N LEU A 48 -8.02 8.19 9.85
CA LEU A 48 -9.05 7.97 8.84
C LEU A 48 -8.81 8.83 7.59
N GLY A 49 -8.38 10.09 7.76
CA GLY A 49 -8.04 10.99 6.66
C GLY A 49 -6.90 10.43 5.81
N ARG A 50 -5.81 10.01 6.44
CA ARG A 50 -4.68 9.37 5.73
C ARG A 50 -5.12 8.12 4.97
N LYS A 51 -5.88 7.23 5.62
CA LYS A 51 -6.36 5.99 5.00
C LYS A 51 -7.26 6.23 3.78
N LEU A 52 -8.05 7.30 3.78
CA LEU A 52 -9.04 7.61 2.74
C LEU A 52 -8.55 8.60 1.68
N LEU A 53 -7.40 9.26 1.87
CA LEU A 53 -6.92 10.30 0.95
C LEU A 53 -5.53 10.01 0.37
N THR A 54 -4.77 9.07 0.94
CA THR A 54 -3.42 8.76 0.45
C THR A 54 -3.48 7.81 -0.74
N HIS A 55 -2.88 8.20 -1.86
CA HIS A 55 -2.73 7.37 -3.04
C HIS A 55 -1.38 6.64 -3.03
N VAL A 56 -1.26 5.62 -3.84
CA VAL A 56 -0.01 4.86 -4.01
C VAL A 56 1.14 5.78 -4.44
N LYS A 57 0.89 6.69 -5.37
CA LYS A 57 1.88 7.68 -5.85
C LYS A 57 2.48 8.56 -4.76
N ASP A 58 1.74 8.79 -3.65
CA ASP A 58 2.16 9.66 -2.55
C ASP A 58 3.16 8.95 -1.60
N VAL A 59 3.23 7.62 -1.68
CA VAL A 59 4.01 6.78 -0.76
C VAL A 59 4.94 5.79 -1.45
N MET A 60 4.82 5.60 -2.76
CA MET A 60 5.68 4.69 -3.53
C MET A 60 7.08 5.25 -3.69
N ARG A 61 8.05 4.36 -3.85
CA ARG A 61 9.40 4.68 -4.30
C ARG A 61 9.40 4.93 -5.79
N THR A 62 10.21 5.88 -6.25
CA THR A 62 10.29 6.28 -7.66
C THR A 62 11.74 6.44 -8.12
N GLY A 63 11.94 6.57 -9.43
CA GLY A 63 13.25 6.84 -10.01
C GLY A 63 14.32 5.84 -9.58
N GLU A 64 15.43 6.35 -9.07
CA GLU A 64 16.57 5.52 -8.68
C GLU A 64 16.34 4.64 -7.45
N GLU A 65 15.30 4.88 -6.67
CA GLU A 65 14.97 4.05 -5.51
C GLU A 65 14.26 2.74 -5.89
N VAL A 66 13.76 2.65 -7.12
CA VAL A 66 13.09 1.45 -7.63
C VAL A 66 14.14 0.44 -8.09
N PRO A 67 14.17 -0.78 -7.50
CA PRO A 67 15.07 -1.83 -7.98
C PRO A 67 14.57 -2.36 -9.31
N VAL A 68 15.41 -2.26 -10.34
CA VAL A 68 15.06 -2.69 -11.69
C VAL A 68 16.26 -3.32 -12.40
N VAL A 69 16.01 -4.39 -13.12
CA VAL A 69 16.98 -5.03 -14.02
C VAL A 69 16.33 -5.32 -15.38
N LEU A 70 17.14 -5.33 -16.41
CA LEU A 70 16.69 -5.73 -17.75
C LEU A 70 16.56 -7.25 -17.87
N SER A 71 15.65 -7.69 -18.71
CA SER A 71 15.61 -9.06 -19.23
C SER A 71 16.98 -9.49 -19.75
N GLY A 72 17.37 -10.74 -19.54
CA GLY A 72 18.70 -11.24 -19.86
C GLY A 72 19.78 -10.98 -18.81
N THR A 73 19.51 -10.20 -17.76
CA THR A 73 20.41 -10.00 -16.62
C THR A 73 20.61 -11.31 -15.84
N THR A 74 21.77 -11.49 -15.21
CA THR A 74 22.02 -12.66 -14.35
C THR A 74 21.37 -12.51 -12.99
N VAL A 75 21.03 -13.63 -12.34
CA VAL A 75 20.50 -13.65 -10.97
C VAL A 75 21.45 -12.95 -9.98
N LEU A 76 22.77 -13.10 -10.17
CA LEU A 76 23.77 -12.42 -9.31
C LEU A 76 23.70 -10.90 -9.43
N GLU A 77 23.51 -10.36 -10.62
CA GLU A 77 23.34 -8.92 -10.84
C GLU A 77 22.01 -8.43 -10.25
N ALA A 78 20.93 -9.19 -10.44
CA ALA A 78 19.63 -8.90 -9.83
C ALA A 78 19.72 -8.88 -8.30
N THR A 79 20.45 -9.84 -7.70
CA THR A 79 20.66 -9.88 -6.24
C THR A 79 21.42 -8.65 -5.73
N ARG A 80 22.43 -8.17 -6.50
CA ARG A 80 23.13 -6.92 -6.14
C ARG A 80 22.20 -5.71 -6.14
N GLU A 81 21.30 -5.64 -7.12
CA GLU A 81 20.31 -4.56 -7.20
C GLU A 81 19.34 -4.61 -6.01
N ILE A 82 18.84 -5.80 -5.65
CA ILE A 82 17.99 -5.99 -4.45
C ILE A 82 18.70 -5.51 -3.19
N THR A 83 19.95 -5.93 -3.00
CA THR A 83 20.75 -5.54 -1.82
C THR A 83 21.00 -4.04 -1.76
N LYS A 84 21.29 -3.41 -2.90
CA LYS A 84 21.56 -1.98 -3.00
C LYS A 84 20.35 -1.11 -2.63
N LYS A 85 19.13 -1.56 -2.99
CA LYS A 85 17.89 -0.76 -2.84
C LYS A 85 17.09 -1.09 -1.58
N HIS A 86 17.43 -2.17 -0.86
CA HIS A 86 16.83 -2.53 0.45
C HIS A 86 15.29 -2.68 0.44
N ILE A 87 14.72 -3.21 -0.64
CA ILE A 87 13.27 -3.45 -0.74
C ILE A 87 12.92 -4.95 -0.86
N GLY A 88 13.96 -5.81 -0.88
CA GLY A 88 13.80 -7.28 -0.91
C GLY A 88 13.29 -7.85 -2.23
N MET A 89 13.25 -7.06 -3.30
CA MET A 89 12.85 -7.49 -4.65
C MET A 89 13.50 -6.65 -5.74
N THR A 90 13.42 -7.11 -6.99
CA THR A 90 13.70 -6.30 -8.18
C THR A 90 12.65 -6.57 -9.26
N ALA A 91 12.24 -5.53 -9.97
CA ALA A 91 11.43 -5.64 -11.18
C ALA A 91 12.32 -6.09 -12.34
N VAL A 92 11.79 -6.97 -13.18
CA VAL A 92 12.41 -7.36 -14.45
C VAL A 92 11.61 -6.69 -15.56
N VAL A 93 12.29 -5.90 -16.39
CA VAL A 93 11.65 -5.11 -17.44
C VAL A 93 12.33 -5.36 -18.80
N ASP A 94 11.63 -5.03 -19.87
CA ASP A 94 12.22 -4.95 -21.23
C ASP A 94 12.91 -3.61 -21.49
N GLY A 95 13.35 -3.40 -22.76
CA GLY A 95 13.99 -2.17 -23.20
C GLY A 95 13.11 -0.92 -23.12
N ASP A 96 11.80 -1.08 -23.14
CA ASP A 96 10.79 -0.03 -23.06
C ASP A 96 10.27 0.18 -21.63
N LYS A 97 10.90 -0.44 -20.62
CA LYS A 97 10.51 -0.43 -19.19
C LYS A 97 9.18 -1.13 -18.90
N LYS A 98 8.66 -1.96 -19.78
CA LYS A 98 7.48 -2.77 -19.49
C LYS A 98 7.84 -3.90 -18.54
N VAL A 99 6.99 -4.12 -17.54
CA VAL A 99 7.19 -5.16 -16.54
C VAL A 99 6.97 -6.55 -17.15
N LEU A 100 8.03 -7.36 -17.13
CA LEU A 100 8.02 -8.77 -17.53
C LEU A 100 7.86 -9.70 -16.32
N GLY A 101 8.33 -9.29 -15.15
CA GLY A 101 8.27 -10.10 -13.94
C GLY A 101 8.84 -9.40 -12.72
N ILE A 102 8.90 -10.16 -11.63
CA ILE A 102 9.53 -9.78 -10.37
C ILE A 102 10.43 -10.91 -9.88
N PHE A 103 11.51 -10.56 -9.20
CA PHE A 103 12.36 -11.51 -8.51
C PHE A 103 12.61 -11.02 -7.08
N THR A 104 12.38 -11.89 -6.10
CA THR A 104 12.43 -11.55 -4.67
C THR A 104 13.53 -12.33 -3.95
N GLU A 105 13.87 -11.91 -2.73
CA GLU A 105 14.77 -12.68 -1.84
C GLU A 105 14.22 -14.09 -1.54
N GLY A 106 12.89 -14.24 -1.49
CA GLY A 106 12.27 -15.55 -1.35
C GLY A 106 12.48 -16.45 -2.57
N ASP A 107 12.44 -15.88 -3.78
CA ASP A 107 12.75 -16.60 -5.02
C ASP A 107 14.22 -17.01 -5.07
N LEU A 108 15.13 -16.12 -4.66
CA LEU A 108 16.56 -16.40 -4.55
C LEU A 108 16.84 -17.59 -3.61
N ARG A 109 16.21 -17.58 -2.43
CA ARG A 109 16.37 -18.67 -1.45
C ARG A 109 15.92 -20.00 -2.04
N ARG A 110 14.72 -20.05 -2.63
CA ARG A 110 14.20 -21.27 -3.29
C ARG A 110 15.11 -21.74 -4.43
N LEU A 111 15.64 -20.80 -5.21
CA LEU A 111 16.55 -21.13 -6.30
C LEU A 111 17.84 -21.78 -5.80
N ILE A 112 18.45 -21.23 -4.74
CA ILE A 112 19.66 -21.78 -4.12
C ILE A 112 19.40 -23.18 -3.56
N GLU A 113 18.28 -23.39 -2.90
CA GLU A 113 17.87 -24.69 -2.35
C GLU A 113 17.70 -25.76 -3.46
N GLN A 114 17.18 -25.35 -4.62
CA GLN A 114 16.91 -26.26 -5.74
C GLN A 114 18.14 -26.56 -6.61
N ARG A 115 18.96 -25.55 -6.93
CA ARG A 115 20.06 -25.66 -7.90
C ARG A 115 21.44 -25.64 -7.27
N GLY A 116 21.60 -25.11 -6.07
CA GLY A 116 22.89 -24.90 -5.40
C GLY A 116 23.72 -23.79 -6.05
N ASP A 117 24.17 -23.98 -7.28
CA ASP A 117 24.92 -22.96 -8.03
C ASP A 117 24.00 -22.11 -8.91
N ILE A 118 24.07 -20.80 -8.69
CA ILE A 118 23.26 -19.78 -9.40
C ILE A 118 24.07 -18.96 -10.41
N ARG A 119 25.37 -19.27 -10.56
CA ARG A 119 26.25 -18.56 -11.52
C ARG A 119 25.76 -18.79 -12.94
N GLY A 120 25.61 -17.69 -13.69
CA GLY A 120 25.17 -17.74 -15.09
C GLY A 120 23.67 -17.96 -15.30
N VAL A 121 22.88 -18.23 -14.27
CA VAL A 121 21.43 -18.35 -14.38
C VAL A 121 20.85 -16.99 -14.78
N LYS A 122 20.00 -16.96 -15.82
CA LYS A 122 19.31 -15.76 -16.27
C LYS A 122 18.05 -15.51 -15.46
N ILE A 123 17.78 -14.24 -15.20
CA ILE A 123 16.62 -13.82 -14.40
C ILE A 123 15.29 -14.28 -15.03
N ASP A 124 15.23 -14.32 -16.34
CA ASP A 124 14.07 -14.73 -17.12
C ASP A 124 13.65 -16.18 -16.91
N GLU A 125 14.58 -17.03 -16.46
CA GLU A 125 14.31 -18.45 -16.17
C GLU A 125 13.60 -18.64 -14.83
N VAL A 126 13.78 -17.69 -13.91
CA VAL A 126 13.46 -17.88 -12.49
C VAL A 126 12.52 -16.80 -11.91
N MET A 127 12.31 -15.70 -12.64
CA MET A 127 11.40 -14.65 -12.21
C MET A 127 9.94 -15.10 -12.14
N THR A 128 9.17 -14.51 -11.26
CA THR A 128 7.71 -14.62 -11.27
C THR A 128 7.13 -13.71 -12.36
N ARG A 129 6.54 -14.29 -13.41
CA ARG A 129 6.07 -13.58 -14.62
C ARG A 129 4.76 -12.81 -14.41
N THR A 130 4.01 -13.13 -13.38
CA THR A 130 2.73 -12.49 -13.05
C THR A 130 2.82 -11.82 -11.68
N PRO A 131 3.62 -10.73 -11.55
CA PRO A 131 3.76 -10.03 -10.28
C PRO A 131 2.44 -9.38 -9.86
N ALA A 132 2.28 -9.19 -8.56
CA ALA A 132 1.23 -8.32 -8.04
C ALA A 132 1.57 -6.87 -8.39
N THR A 133 0.63 -6.17 -9.02
CA THR A 133 0.79 -4.80 -9.47
C THR A 133 -0.35 -3.92 -8.99
N ILE A 134 -0.11 -2.62 -8.97
CA ILE A 134 -1.12 -1.60 -8.65
C ILE A 134 -0.84 -0.34 -9.46
N GLU A 135 -1.87 0.46 -9.71
CA GLU A 135 -1.74 1.75 -10.39
C GLU A 135 -1.37 2.87 -9.41
N PRO A 136 -0.64 3.92 -9.85
CA PRO A 136 -0.23 5.02 -8.98
C PRO A 136 -1.42 5.80 -8.39
N GLU A 137 -2.51 5.92 -9.11
CA GLU A 137 -3.73 6.62 -8.67
C GLU A 137 -4.62 5.78 -7.73
N ALA A 138 -4.30 4.51 -7.53
CA ALA A 138 -5.03 3.69 -6.57
C ALA A 138 -4.82 4.17 -5.14
N MET A 139 -5.78 3.89 -4.27
CA MET A 139 -5.66 4.19 -2.84
C MET A 139 -4.57 3.35 -2.18
N ALA A 140 -3.76 3.95 -1.33
CA ALA A 140 -2.74 3.24 -0.55
C ALA A 140 -3.35 2.15 0.35
N ALA A 141 -4.57 2.35 0.83
CA ALA A 141 -5.33 1.32 1.56
C ALA A 141 -5.65 0.09 0.69
N SER A 142 -5.84 0.27 -0.62
CA SER A 142 -6.03 -0.86 -1.56
C SER A 142 -4.74 -1.64 -1.75
N ALA A 143 -3.58 -0.96 -1.78
CA ALA A 143 -2.28 -1.61 -1.80
C ALA A 143 -2.06 -2.47 -0.54
N ALA A 144 -2.38 -1.94 0.65
CA ALA A 144 -2.31 -2.67 1.91
C ALA A 144 -3.17 -3.95 1.87
N LYS A 145 -4.38 -3.86 1.35
CA LYS A 145 -5.29 -5.01 1.19
C LYS A 145 -4.71 -6.08 0.27
N ILE A 146 -4.15 -5.70 -0.88
CA ILE A 146 -3.51 -6.66 -1.82
C ILE A 146 -2.31 -7.34 -1.16
N ILE A 147 -1.48 -6.60 -0.43
CA ILE A 147 -0.32 -7.12 0.31
C ILE A 147 -0.76 -8.18 1.32
N ASP A 148 -1.78 -7.89 2.11
CA ASP A 148 -2.33 -8.77 3.14
C ASP A 148 -2.97 -10.03 2.52
N GLU A 149 -3.89 -9.88 1.57
CA GLU A 149 -4.60 -10.99 0.93
C GLU A 149 -3.68 -11.94 0.17
N ARG A 150 -2.58 -11.44 -0.42
CA ARG A 150 -1.62 -12.24 -1.17
C ARG A 150 -0.43 -12.71 -0.34
N MET A 151 -0.35 -12.33 0.92
CA MET A 151 0.75 -12.66 1.84
C MET A 151 2.11 -12.29 1.24
N ILE A 152 2.22 -11.09 0.67
CA ILE A 152 3.43 -10.52 0.06
C ILE A 152 3.81 -9.23 0.78
N ASN A 153 5.04 -8.74 0.56
CA ASN A 153 5.52 -7.50 1.18
C ASN A 153 5.72 -6.36 0.18
N GLN A 154 5.70 -6.66 -1.12
CA GLN A 154 6.02 -5.71 -2.17
C GLN A 154 4.99 -5.73 -3.29
N LEU A 155 4.79 -4.56 -3.92
CA LEU A 155 4.02 -4.39 -5.14
C LEU A 155 4.84 -3.60 -6.16
N LEU A 156 4.71 -3.96 -7.43
CA LEU A 156 5.16 -3.10 -8.52
C LEU A 156 4.07 -2.10 -8.86
N VAL A 157 4.45 -0.84 -9.03
CA VAL A 157 3.52 0.20 -9.47
C VAL A 157 3.72 0.39 -10.96
N ILE A 158 2.65 0.20 -11.73
CA ILE A 158 2.66 0.26 -13.19
C ILE A 158 1.58 1.22 -13.69
N ASP A 159 1.83 1.81 -14.85
CA ASP A 159 0.81 2.59 -15.57
C ASP A 159 -0.15 1.69 -16.40
N GLY A 160 -1.10 2.32 -17.10
CA GLY A 160 -2.08 1.63 -17.95
C GLY A 160 -1.48 0.84 -19.12
N GLU A 161 -0.23 1.11 -19.50
CA GLU A 161 0.52 0.41 -20.57
C GLU A 161 1.51 -0.62 -20.01
N ARG A 162 1.49 -0.86 -18.70
CA ARG A 162 2.35 -1.78 -17.93
C ARG A 162 3.81 -1.30 -17.81
N HIS A 163 4.11 -0.03 -17.99
CA HIS A 163 5.45 0.48 -17.67
C HIS A 163 5.65 0.60 -16.17
N LEU A 164 6.84 0.26 -15.72
CA LEU A 164 7.23 0.41 -14.32
C LEU A 164 7.38 1.89 -13.97
N VAL A 165 6.53 2.39 -13.08
CA VAL A 165 6.56 3.78 -12.60
C VAL A 165 6.99 3.89 -11.13
N GLY A 166 6.95 2.79 -10.38
CA GLY A 166 7.35 2.77 -8.98
C GLY A 166 7.36 1.38 -8.37
N ALA A 167 7.69 1.35 -7.10
CA ALA A 167 7.63 0.17 -6.24
C ALA A 167 7.14 0.55 -4.85
N LEU A 168 6.43 -0.35 -4.20
CA LEU A 168 5.87 -0.15 -2.88
C LEU A 168 6.21 -1.33 -1.97
N HIS A 169 6.71 -1.05 -0.79
CA HIS A 169 6.91 -2.02 0.26
C HIS A 169 5.95 -1.77 1.41
N ILE A 170 5.57 -2.80 2.17
CA ILE A 170 4.68 -2.67 3.33
C ILE A 170 5.18 -1.61 4.33
N HIS A 171 6.49 -1.49 4.50
CA HIS A 171 7.10 -0.46 5.35
C HIS A 171 6.80 0.96 4.91
N ASP A 172 6.67 1.21 3.61
CA ASP A 172 6.35 2.53 3.08
C ASP A 172 4.92 2.94 3.52
N LEU A 173 3.99 1.98 3.55
CA LEU A 173 2.62 2.17 4.06
C LEU A 173 2.59 2.39 5.58
N MET A 174 3.40 1.65 6.34
CA MET A 174 3.52 1.82 7.80
C MET A 174 4.11 3.18 8.15
N THR A 175 5.19 3.60 7.48
CA THR A 175 5.84 4.89 7.72
C THR A 175 4.90 6.06 7.41
N SER A 176 4.08 5.92 6.38
CA SER A 176 3.06 6.91 5.98
C SER A 176 1.80 6.84 6.86
N LYS A 177 1.76 5.94 7.84
CA LYS A 177 0.62 5.74 8.76
C LYS A 177 -0.71 5.49 8.02
N VAL A 178 -0.67 4.79 6.91
CA VAL A 178 -1.84 4.30 6.18
C VAL A 178 -2.39 3.05 6.84
N ILE A 179 -1.48 2.25 7.42
CA ILE A 179 -1.74 1.04 8.23
C ILE A 179 -0.98 1.11 9.52
#